data_f30d534f974cd681fc70b35122c569f8
#
_entry.id   f30d534f974cd681fc70b35122c569f8
#
_cell.length_a   1.000
_cell.length_b   1.000
_cell.length_c   1.000
_cell.angle_alpha   90.00
_cell.angle_beta   90.00
_cell.angle_gamma   90.00
#
_symmetry.space_group_name_H-M   'P 1'
#
loop_
_entity.id
_entity.type
_entity.pdbx_description
1 polymer ?
#
loop_
_entity_poly.entity_id
_entity_poly.type
_entity_poly.pdbx_seq_one_letter_code
_entity_poly.pdbx_strand_id
1 'polypeptide(L)'
;MISAAIGSRLNLMDGTMEGVPTTKRYLGDLKGCFADERAHALALTRGNPLLYSVASVESAQGDGQLHYGLGMLMPGRVGREYFMTRGHYHAWRAAAEVYVGLRGEGFMLLED
;
A
#
# COMPACT_ATOMS: atom_id res chain seq x y z
N MET A 1 -22.69 27.97 8.83
CA MET A 1 -21.54 28.25 7.93
C MET A 1 -21.20 26.96 7.18
N ILE A 2 -21.14 27.05 5.87
CA ILE A 2 -20.74 25.90 5.03
C ILE A 2 -19.24 26.01 4.81
N SER A 3 -18.50 25.01 5.27
CA SER A 3 -17.07 24.91 4.97
C SER A 3 -16.87 24.50 3.51
N ALA A 4 -15.80 24.96 2.90
CA ALA A 4 -15.41 24.49 1.59
C ALA A 4 -15.15 22.97 1.63
N ALA A 5 -15.59 22.26 0.59
CA ALA A 5 -15.30 20.85 0.47
C ALA A 5 -13.78 20.65 0.27
N ILE A 6 -13.20 19.73 1.02
CA ILE A 6 -11.83 19.31 0.84
C ILE A 6 -11.84 17.98 0.09
N GLY A 7 -11.09 17.89 -0.97
CA GLY A 7 -11.02 16.68 -1.77
C GLY A 7 -9.61 16.41 -2.29
N SER A 8 -9.40 15.18 -2.69
CA SER A 8 -8.17 14.75 -3.35
C SER A 8 -8.51 14.18 -4.73
N ARG A 9 -7.65 14.46 -5.70
CA ARG A 9 -7.75 13.85 -7.02
C ARG A 9 -6.88 12.62 -7.09
N LEU A 10 -7.49 11.51 -7.48
CA LEU A 10 -6.83 10.22 -7.61
C LEU A 10 -6.62 9.88 -9.07
N ASN A 11 -5.45 9.38 -9.41
CA ASN A 11 -5.20 8.73 -10.69
C ASN A 11 -5.12 7.23 -10.45
N LEU A 12 -6.16 6.49 -10.82
CA LEU A 12 -6.25 5.05 -10.61
C LEU A 12 -5.39 4.24 -11.60
N MET A 13 -4.87 4.87 -12.64
CA MET A 13 -4.00 4.21 -13.61
C MET A 13 -2.57 4.06 -13.09
N ASP A 14 -2.08 5.05 -12.35
CA ASP A 14 -0.72 5.07 -11.83
C ASP A 14 -0.64 5.05 -10.29
N GLY A 15 -1.76 5.07 -9.60
CA GLY A 15 -1.79 5.00 -8.14
C GLY A 15 -1.32 6.29 -7.45
N THR A 16 -1.47 7.43 -8.10
CA THR A 16 -1.04 8.72 -7.54
C THR A 16 -2.21 9.55 -7.01
N MET A 17 -1.90 10.44 -6.09
CA MET A 17 -2.79 11.49 -5.60
C MET A 17 -2.18 12.85 -5.92
N GLU A 18 -2.96 13.75 -6.50
CA GLU A 18 -2.49 15.09 -6.84
C GLU A 18 -1.96 15.83 -5.61
N GLY A 19 -0.74 16.34 -5.72
CA GLY A 19 -0.10 17.10 -4.64
C GLY A 19 0.45 16.25 -3.49
N VAL A 20 0.39 14.93 -3.58
CA VAL A 20 0.84 14.02 -2.51
C VAL A 20 2.02 13.18 -3.02
N PRO A 21 3.14 13.14 -2.30
CA PRO A 21 4.26 12.28 -2.66
C PRO A 21 3.87 10.81 -2.66
N THR A 22 4.41 10.06 -3.62
CA THR A 22 4.18 8.62 -3.74
C THR A 22 5.42 7.86 -3.31
N THR A 23 5.26 6.94 -2.36
CA THR A 23 6.29 5.99 -1.97
C THR A 23 6.14 4.73 -2.81
N LYS A 24 7.24 4.26 -3.41
CA LYS A 24 7.27 3.05 -4.23
C LYS A 24 8.12 1.97 -3.57
N ARG A 25 7.66 0.73 -3.69
CA ARG A 25 8.40 -0.44 -3.21
C ARG A 25 8.55 -1.44 -4.35
N TYR A 26 9.77 -1.88 -4.53
CA TYR A 26 10.17 -2.81 -5.58
C TYR A 26 10.42 -4.20 -4.97
N LEU A 27 10.57 -5.20 -5.83
CA LEU A 27 10.79 -6.58 -5.40
C LEU A 27 11.96 -6.71 -4.43
N GLY A 28 13.07 -6.02 -4.67
CA GLY A 28 14.25 -6.04 -3.81
C GLY A 28 14.01 -5.45 -2.43
N ASP A 29 13.07 -4.51 -2.30
CA ASP A 29 12.75 -3.87 -1.02
C ASP A 29 12.01 -4.81 -0.06
N LEU A 30 11.45 -5.90 -0.57
CA LEU A 30 10.69 -6.87 0.22
C LEU A 30 11.46 -8.15 0.53
N LYS A 31 12.78 -8.09 0.55
CA LYS A 31 13.62 -9.22 0.99
C LYS A 31 13.21 -9.65 2.40
N GLY A 32 12.98 -10.94 2.58
CA GLY A 32 12.56 -11.51 3.86
C GLY A 32 11.04 -11.46 4.12
N CYS A 33 10.26 -10.82 3.24
CA CYS A 33 8.81 -10.78 3.37
C CYS A 33 8.12 -12.01 2.75
N PHE A 34 8.78 -12.67 1.81
CA PHE A 34 8.25 -13.88 1.17
C PHE A 34 8.78 -15.13 1.86
N ALA A 35 7.91 -16.13 2.02
CA ALA A 35 8.27 -17.39 2.68
C ALA A 35 9.35 -18.16 1.89
N ASP A 36 9.28 -18.12 0.56
CA ASP A 36 10.27 -18.77 -0.31
C ASP A 36 11.35 -17.76 -0.71
N GLU A 37 12.42 -17.73 0.09
CA GLU A 37 13.55 -16.81 -0.16
C GLU A 37 14.31 -17.15 -1.44
N ARG A 38 14.34 -18.42 -1.83
CA ARG A 38 15.00 -18.84 -3.08
C ARG A 38 14.22 -18.35 -4.30
N ALA A 39 12.90 -18.46 -4.25
CA ALA A 39 12.05 -17.92 -5.30
C ALA A 39 12.17 -16.39 -5.42
N HIS A 40 12.30 -15.69 -4.30
CA HIS A 40 12.55 -14.25 -4.28
C HIS A 40 13.89 -13.91 -4.94
N ALA A 41 14.97 -14.60 -4.54
CA ALA A 41 16.28 -14.38 -5.14
C ALA A 41 16.29 -14.68 -6.65
N LEU A 42 15.63 -15.74 -7.06
CA LEU A 42 15.51 -16.09 -8.48
C LEU A 42 14.72 -15.04 -9.26
N ALA A 43 13.63 -14.55 -8.70
CA ALA A 43 12.83 -13.50 -9.32
C ALA A 43 13.65 -12.21 -9.53
N LEU A 44 14.48 -11.84 -8.56
CA LEU A 44 15.37 -10.68 -8.66
C LEU A 44 16.39 -10.80 -9.80
N THR A 45 16.81 -12.00 -10.18
CA THR A 45 17.70 -12.19 -11.34
C THR A 45 17.04 -11.80 -12.66
N ARG A 46 15.71 -11.74 -12.71
CA ARG A 46 14.92 -11.39 -13.89
C ARG A 46 14.52 -9.92 -13.93
N GLY A 47 14.78 -9.18 -12.87
CA GLY A 47 14.48 -7.77 -12.77
C GLY A 47 14.01 -7.38 -11.36
N ASN A 48 13.82 -6.09 -11.19
CA ASN A 48 13.35 -5.52 -9.92
C ASN A 48 12.05 -4.71 -10.16
N PRO A 49 10.92 -5.43 -10.38
CA PRO A 49 9.67 -4.76 -10.71
C PRO A 49 9.10 -4.00 -9.51
N LEU A 50 8.29 -2.99 -9.82
CA LEU A 50 7.47 -2.32 -8.82
C LEU A 50 6.45 -3.31 -8.27
N LEU A 51 6.37 -3.44 -6.95
CA LEU A 51 5.37 -4.27 -6.29
C LEU A 51 4.15 -3.44 -5.87
N TYR A 52 4.39 -2.31 -5.24
CA TYR A 52 3.30 -1.43 -4.85
C TYR A 52 3.76 0.01 -4.67
N SER A 53 2.79 0.90 -4.67
CA SER A 53 2.97 2.30 -4.33
C SER A 53 1.92 2.75 -3.33
N VAL A 54 2.27 3.74 -2.53
CA VAL A 54 1.37 4.35 -1.54
C VAL A 54 1.54 5.85 -1.57
N ALA A 55 0.43 6.56 -1.70
CA ALA A 55 0.34 8.00 -1.49
C ALA A 55 -0.50 8.22 -0.24
N SER A 56 0.05 8.85 0.78
CA SER A 56 -0.62 9.01 2.08
C SER A 56 -0.74 10.47 2.48
N VAL A 57 -1.90 10.83 2.98
CA VAL A 57 -2.14 12.10 3.66
C VAL A 57 -2.31 11.80 5.14
N GLU A 58 -1.36 12.26 5.93
CA GLU A 58 -1.33 12.01 7.36
C GLU A 58 -1.84 13.22 8.13
N SER A 59 -2.48 12.94 9.24
CA SER A 59 -2.90 13.94 10.23
C SER A 59 -2.27 13.63 11.58
N ALA A 60 -2.52 14.49 12.58
CA ALA A 60 -2.14 14.17 13.94
C ALA A 60 -2.82 12.87 14.40
N GLN A 61 -2.19 12.18 15.34
CA GLN A 61 -2.79 10.99 15.95
C GLN A 61 -3.78 11.42 17.03
N GLY A 62 -4.84 10.66 17.22
CA GLY A 62 -5.83 10.89 18.26
C GLY A 62 -7.27 10.71 17.77
N ASP A 63 -8.20 10.85 18.68
CA ASP A 63 -9.63 10.73 18.39
C ASP A 63 -10.09 11.78 17.38
N GLY A 64 -10.90 11.34 16.42
CA GLY A 64 -11.43 12.20 15.39
C GLY A 64 -10.44 12.58 14.28
N GLN A 65 -9.21 12.12 14.34
CA GLN A 65 -8.21 12.31 13.29
C GLN A 65 -8.30 11.21 12.24
N LEU A 66 -8.15 11.57 10.98
CA LEU A 66 -8.20 10.64 9.87
C LEU A 66 -6.96 10.76 8.99
N HIS A 67 -6.27 9.64 8.84
CA HIS A 67 -5.25 9.45 7.80
C HIS A 67 -5.94 8.75 6.62
N TYR A 68 -5.60 9.16 5.43
CA TYR A 68 -6.11 8.47 4.24
C TYR A 68 -5.04 8.39 3.16
N GLY A 69 -5.19 7.45 2.27
CA GLY A 69 -4.21 7.23 1.23
C GLY A 69 -4.74 6.39 0.10
N LEU A 70 -3.94 6.29 -0.94
CA LEU A 70 -4.16 5.43 -2.08
C LEU A 70 -3.01 4.45 -2.19
N GLY A 71 -3.32 3.15 -2.12
CA GLY A 71 -2.39 2.09 -2.40
C GLY A 71 -2.67 1.47 -3.76
N MET A 72 -1.62 1.20 -4.53
CA MET A 72 -1.71 0.42 -5.76
C MET A 72 -0.78 -0.77 -5.65
N LEU A 73 -1.35 -1.99 -5.70
CA LEU A 73 -0.60 -3.24 -5.68
C LEU A 73 -0.57 -3.82 -7.08
N MET A 74 0.65 -4.12 -7.57
CA MET A 74 0.83 -4.72 -8.89
C MET A 74 0.51 -6.22 -8.86
N PRO A 75 -0.01 -6.77 -9.94
CA PRO A 75 -0.21 -8.22 -10.05
C PRO A 75 1.12 -8.95 -10.23
N GLY A 76 1.23 -10.13 -9.66
CA GLY A 76 2.40 -10.98 -9.81
C GLY A 76 2.57 -11.94 -8.64
N ARG A 77 3.59 -12.77 -8.74
CA ARG A 77 3.91 -13.79 -7.74
C ARG A 77 5.41 -13.92 -7.52
N VAL A 78 5.76 -14.32 -6.30
CA VAL A 78 7.07 -14.85 -5.94
C VAL A 78 6.85 -16.28 -5.45
N GLY A 79 7.29 -17.27 -6.23
CA GLY A 79 6.94 -18.65 -5.93
C GLY A 79 5.42 -18.85 -5.94
N ARG A 80 4.87 -19.27 -4.81
CA ARG A 80 3.42 -19.53 -4.64
C ARG A 80 2.65 -18.35 -4.04
N GLU A 81 3.35 -17.30 -3.66
CA GLU A 81 2.75 -16.12 -3.01
C GLU A 81 2.51 -15.00 -4.00
N TYR A 82 1.36 -14.34 -3.89
CA TYR A 82 1.12 -13.11 -4.62
C TYR A 82 2.04 -11.99 -4.15
N PHE A 83 2.26 -11.01 -5.00
CA PHE A 83 2.85 -9.74 -4.58
C PHE A 83 2.04 -9.18 -3.42
N MET A 84 2.72 -8.60 -2.46
CA MET A 84 2.12 -8.14 -1.22
C MET A 84 2.67 -6.78 -0.81
N THR A 85 1.94 -6.08 0.00
CA THR A 85 2.45 -4.94 0.75
C THR A 85 3.06 -5.44 2.05
N ARG A 86 4.05 -4.73 2.56
CA ARG A 86 4.61 -5.04 3.88
C ARG A 86 3.56 -4.77 4.96
N GLY A 87 3.36 -5.74 5.85
CA GLY A 87 2.48 -5.59 7.00
C GLY A 87 3.01 -4.54 7.99
N HIS A 88 2.10 -3.90 8.70
CA HIS A 88 2.45 -2.92 9.73
C HIS A 88 1.35 -2.84 10.78
N TYR A 89 1.72 -2.32 11.94
CA TYR A 89 0.77 -1.90 12.97
C TYR A 89 0.76 -0.38 13.05
N HIS A 90 -0.40 0.20 13.30
CA HIS A 90 -0.50 1.62 13.56
C HIS A 90 0.23 1.99 14.86
N ALA A 91 0.92 3.14 14.86
CA ALA A 91 1.55 3.66 16.07
C ALA A 91 0.53 3.89 17.18
N TRP A 92 -0.66 4.36 16.82
CA TRP A 92 -1.82 4.44 17.70
C TRP A 92 -2.74 3.25 17.44
N ARG A 93 -2.67 2.26 18.33
CA ARG A 93 -3.35 0.96 18.12
C ARG A 93 -4.87 1.01 18.14
N ALA A 94 -5.44 2.06 18.73
CA ALA A 94 -6.89 2.27 18.74
C ALA A 94 -7.44 2.86 17.43
N ALA A 95 -6.59 3.19 16.46
CA ALA A 95 -7.02 3.74 15.19
C ALA A 95 -7.88 2.74 14.42
N ALA A 96 -9.06 3.19 14.00
CA ALA A 96 -9.90 2.44 13.09
C ALA A 96 -9.40 2.60 11.66
N GLU A 97 -9.64 1.60 10.83
CA GLU A 97 -9.19 1.56 9.45
C GLU A 97 -10.29 1.06 8.53
N VAL A 98 -10.44 1.68 7.38
CA VAL A 98 -11.38 1.27 6.32
C VAL A 98 -10.61 1.15 5.02
N TYR A 99 -10.78 0.04 4.34
CA TYR A 99 -10.27 -0.19 2.99
C TYR A 99 -11.41 -0.23 1.99
N VAL A 100 -11.25 0.48 0.89
CA VAL A 100 -12.21 0.51 -0.21
C VAL A 100 -11.49 0.10 -1.48
N GLY A 101 -11.92 -0.99 -2.11
CA GLY A 101 -11.39 -1.41 -3.40
C GLY A 101 -11.94 -0.50 -4.51
N LEU A 102 -11.04 0.10 -5.27
CA LEU A 102 -11.41 1.02 -6.37
C LEU A 102 -11.20 0.36 -7.73
N ARG A 103 -10.29 -0.60 -7.84
CA ARG A 103 -9.97 -1.28 -9.08
C ARG A 103 -9.27 -2.61 -8.78
N GLY A 104 -9.59 -3.64 -9.57
CA GLY A 104 -8.95 -4.95 -9.45
C GLY A 104 -9.49 -5.79 -8.31
N GLU A 105 -8.79 -6.89 -8.04
CA GLU A 105 -9.12 -7.86 -6.99
C GLU A 105 -7.88 -8.18 -6.17
N GLY A 106 -8.08 -8.47 -4.90
CA GLY A 106 -6.99 -8.85 -4.01
C GLY A 106 -7.51 -9.37 -2.67
N PHE A 107 -6.58 -9.70 -1.80
CA PHE A 107 -6.86 -10.19 -0.46
C PHE A 107 -6.28 -9.24 0.59
N MET A 108 -7.01 -9.05 1.66
CA MET A 108 -6.53 -8.34 2.84
C MET A 108 -6.38 -9.34 3.97
N LEU A 109 -5.16 -9.48 4.50
CA LEU A 109 -4.90 -10.29 5.69
C LEU A 109 -4.85 -9.37 6.90
N LEU A 110 -5.65 -9.71 7.91
CA LEU A 110 -5.70 -8.98 9.16
C LEU A 110 -5.29 -9.93 10.28
N GLU A 111 -4.44 -9.45 11.18
CA GLU A 111 -4.01 -10.18 12.38
C GLU A 111 -4.42 -9.40 13.63
N ASP A 112 -4.84 -10.14 14.64
CA ASP A 112 -5.18 -9.58 15.96
C ASP A 112 -3.93 -9.28 16.80
#